data_f6c869d9bf1d8ddaf77a0a1192919368
#
_entry.id   f6c869d9bf1d8ddaf77a0a1192919368
#
_cell.length_a   1.000
_cell.length_b   1.000
_cell.length_c   1.000
_cell.angle_alpha   90.00
_cell.angle_beta   90.00
_cell.angle_gamma   90.00
#
_symmetry.space_group_name_H-M   'P 1'
#
loop_
_entity.id
_entity.type
_entity.pdbx_description
1 polymer ?
#
loop_
_entity_poly.entity_id
_entity_poly.type
_entity_poly.pdbx_seq_one_letter_code
_entity_poly.pdbx_strand_id
1 'polypeptide(L)'
;MDRSKVPAVLSIAGSDSSGGAGIQADIKTITAHRLYAETAITAITAQNTLGVTAVQNISPDIVAAQIDAVFDDIRPSAVKIGMVSSAEIIEVIADRLSAWDAQNIVVDPVMVATSGARFIAEDAAEALTRRLFPLATVITPNIPEAMALLDYEVDSERTQQNAAMLLTRRFGCASLVKGGHFVNEANDVLAEPAPLDDEGNHLGDPLTTWFRHKRIETGNTHGTGCTLSSAIACALAQGMDLADAVNAGKAYLTGALAAGFDMGKGSGPVNHMWQY
;
A
#
# COMPACT_ATOMS: atom_id res chain seq x y z
N MET A 1 15.60 17.89 15.42
CA MET A 1 15.06 17.96 14.06
C MET A 1 14.93 19.41 13.64
N ASP A 2 15.57 19.77 12.57
CA ASP A 2 15.33 21.08 11.96
C ASP A 2 13.88 21.09 11.47
N ARG A 3 13.04 21.91 12.10
CA ARG A 3 11.60 22.02 11.80
C ARG A 3 11.31 22.59 10.40
N SER A 4 12.34 22.98 9.65
CA SER A 4 12.22 23.57 8.32
C SER A 4 12.00 22.55 7.19
N LYS A 5 12.09 21.24 7.46
CA LYS A 5 11.93 20.17 6.44
C LYS A 5 11.20 18.96 7.01
N VAL A 6 9.90 19.10 7.25
CA VAL A 6 9.05 17.95 7.49
C VAL A 6 8.85 17.24 6.14
N PRO A 7 9.24 15.96 5.99
CA PRO A 7 8.98 15.23 4.74
C PRO A 7 7.49 15.18 4.42
N ALA A 8 7.16 15.30 3.14
CA ALA A 8 5.80 15.11 2.64
C ALA A 8 5.62 13.69 2.08
N VAL A 9 4.43 13.15 2.21
CA VAL A 9 4.03 11.86 1.62
C VAL A 9 2.74 12.06 0.82
N LEU A 10 2.78 11.73 -0.47
CA LEU A 10 1.62 11.78 -1.35
C LEU A 10 0.84 10.47 -1.29
N SER A 11 -0.44 10.52 -0.92
CA SER A 11 -1.38 9.42 -1.08
C SER A 11 -2.17 9.59 -2.39
N ILE A 12 -2.08 8.59 -3.27
CA ILE A 12 -2.87 8.48 -4.51
C ILE A 12 -3.87 7.35 -4.31
N ALA A 13 -5.12 7.67 -3.98
CA ALA A 13 -6.13 6.66 -3.66
C ALA A 13 -7.56 7.20 -3.75
N GLY A 14 -8.54 6.31 -3.65
CA GLY A 14 -9.94 6.67 -3.48
C GLY A 14 -10.24 7.25 -2.09
N SER A 15 -11.31 8.03 -2.02
CA SER A 15 -11.82 8.65 -0.79
C SER A 15 -12.89 7.77 -0.15
N ASP A 16 -12.68 7.33 1.09
CA ASP A 16 -13.65 6.60 1.91
C ASP A 16 -14.42 7.56 2.81
N SER A 17 -15.73 7.74 2.54
CA SER A 17 -16.60 8.64 3.30
C SER A 17 -16.74 8.26 4.78
N SER A 18 -16.52 6.99 5.14
CA SER A 18 -16.53 6.54 6.55
C SER A 18 -15.24 6.90 7.29
N GLY A 19 -14.19 7.25 6.57
CA GLY A 19 -12.92 7.68 7.14
C GLY A 19 -12.02 6.55 7.64
N GLY A 20 -12.35 5.28 7.41
CA GLY A 20 -11.61 4.13 7.90
C GLY A 20 -10.51 3.63 6.96
N ALA A 21 -10.64 3.89 5.67
CA ALA A 21 -9.70 3.46 4.63
C ALA A 21 -9.40 4.61 3.64
N GLY A 22 -8.80 4.30 2.50
CA GLY A 22 -8.49 5.26 1.44
C GLY A 22 -7.63 6.42 1.93
N ILE A 23 -7.75 7.56 1.24
CA ILE A 23 -6.96 8.77 1.60
C ILE A 23 -7.19 9.20 3.05
N GLN A 24 -8.33 8.93 3.65
CA GLN A 24 -8.62 9.31 5.04
C GLN A 24 -7.76 8.51 6.03
N ALA A 25 -7.60 7.21 5.83
CA ALA A 25 -6.68 6.39 6.62
C ALA A 25 -5.23 6.81 6.38
N ASP A 26 -4.88 7.12 5.12
CA ASP A 26 -3.54 7.54 4.73
C ASP A 26 -3.16 8.87 5.40
N ILE A 27 -4.01 9.90 5.30
CA ILE A 27 -3.80 11.21 5.96
C ILE A 27 -3.62 11.04 7.46
N LYS A 28 -4.50 10.24 8.12
CA LYS A 28 -4.41 9.97 9.55
C LYS A 28 -3.09 9.30 9.92
N THR A 29 -2.68 8.29 9.14
CA THR A 29 -1.43 7.57 9.35
C THR A 29 -0.22 8.48 9.18
N ILE A 30 -0.17 9.25 8.08
CA ILE A 30 0.93 10.18 7.78
C ILE A 30 1.01 11.25 8.88
N THR A 31 -0.12 11.81 9.30
CA THR A 31 -0.20 12.80 10.40
C THR A 31 0.26 12.20 11.74
N ALA A 32 -0.11 10.95 12.05
CA ALA A 32 0.35 10.27 13.26
C ALA A 32 1.87 10.05 13.27
N HIS A 33 2.50 9.89 12.10
CA HIS A 33 3.96 9.85 11.95
C HIS A 33 4.61 11.23 11.94
N ARG A 34 3.83 12.32 12.15
CA ARG A 34 4.30 13.72 12.17
C ARG A 34 4.90 14.18 10.85
N LEU A 35 4.39 13.65 9.73
CA LEU A 35 4.74 14.04 8.38
C LEU A 35 3.62 14.86 7.75
N TYR A 36 3.93 15.54 6.64
CA TYR A 36 2.96 16.30 5.88
C TYR A 36 2.23 15.39 4.88
N ALA A 37 0.90 15.35 4.96
CA ALA A 37 0.08 14.49 4.11
C ALA A 37 -0.44 15.28 2.91
N GLU A 38 -0.19 14.76 1.72
CA GLU A 38 -0.70 15.25 0.44
C GLU A 38 -1.59 14.19 -0.21
N THR A 39 -2.49 14.60 -1.10
CA THR A 39 -3.41 13.67 -1.73
C THR A 39 -3.65 13.96 -3.21
N ALA A 40 -3.78 12.88 -4.01
CA ALA A 40 -4.38 12.87 -5.32
C ALA A 40 -5.54 11.87 -5.30
N ILE A 41 -6.77 12.38 -5.36
CA ILE A 41 -7.98 11.55 -5.23
C ILE A 41 -8.28 10.91 -6.57
N THR A 42 -8.43 9.57 -6.60
CA THR A 42 -8.73 8.79 -7.81
C THR A 42 -10.22 8.49 -7.96
N ALA A 43 -10.96 8.39 -6.85
CA ALA A 43 -12.39 8.13 -6.83
C ALA A 43 -13.02 8.65 -5.53
N ILE A 44 -14.30 8.94 -5.57
CA ILE A 44 -15.13 9.22 -4.39
C ILE A 44 -16.02 8.00 -4.15
N THR A 45 -16.08 7.49 -2.92
CA THR A 45 -16.97 6.39 -2.55
C THR A 45 -18.05 6.86 -1.56
N ALA A 46 -19.27 6.35 -1.73
CA ALA A 46 -20.28 6.34 -0.68
C ALA A 46 -20.11 5.02 0.08
N GLN A 47 -19.42 5.08 1.21
CA GLN A 47 -18.94 3.92 1.94
C GLN A 47 -19.16 4.08 3.45
N ASN A 48 -19.41 2.96 4.11
CA ASN A 48 -19.46 2.86 5.57
C ASN A 48 -18.87 1.49 6.00
N THR A 49 -18.95 1.17 7.30
CA THR A 49 -18.39 -0.09 7.85
C THR A 49 -19.08 -1.36 7.33
N LEU A 50 -20.24 -1.24 6.69
CA LEU A 50 -20.98 -2.37 6.09
C LEU A 50 -20.60 -2.61 4.61
N GLY A 51 -20.03 -1.60 3.93
CA GLY A 51 -19.61 -1.74 2.53
C GLY A 51 -19.70 -0.46 1.71
N VAL A 52 -19.47 -0.60 0.41
CA VAL A 52 -19.50 0.47 -0.59
C VAL A 52 -20.84 0.41 -1.34
N THR A 53 -21.57 1.52 -1.39
CA THR A 53 -22.87 1.62 -2.08
C THR A 53 -22.81 2.38 -3.41
N ALA A 54 -21.81 3.25 -3.60
CA ALA A 54 -21.57 3.95 -4.85
C ALA A 54 -20.10 4.34 -5.00
N VAL A 55 -19.62 4.42 -6.23
CA VAL A 55 -18.27 4.88 -6.59
C VAL A 55 -18.37 5.83 -7.77
N GLN A 56 -17.67 6.95 -7.69
CA GLN A 56 -17.48 7.87 -8.80
C GLN A 56 -15.99 8.10 -9.02
N ASN A 57 -15.47 7.69 -10.17
CA ASN A 57 -14.08 7.95 -10.56
C ASN A 57 -13.88 9.44 -10.86
N ILE A 58 -12.72 9.95 -10.49
CA ILE A 58 -12.23 11.25 -10.93
C ILE A 58 -11.67 11.10 -12.34
N SER A 59 -11.84 12.13 -13.19
CA SER A 59 -11.31 12.06 -14.56
C SER A 59 -9.77 11.98 -14.54
N PRO A 60 -9.16 11.23 -15.48
CA PRO A 60 -7.71 11.08 -15.57
C PRO A 60 -6.97 12.41 -15.61
N ASP A 61 -7.49 13.41 -16.34
CA ASP A 61 -6.89 14.75 -16.43
C ASP A 61 -6.81 15.44 -15.06
N ILE A 62 -7.83 15.30 -14.23
CA ILE A 62 -7.84 15.88 -12.87
C ILE A 62 -6.90 15.11 -11.96
N VAL A 63 -6.79 13.79 -12.09
CA VAL A 63 -5.79 13.01 -11.33
C VAL A 63 -4.38 13.45 -11.71
N ALA A 64 -4.08 13.61 -13.00
CA ALA A 64 -2.80 14.14 -13.48
C ALA A 64 -2.51 15.52 -12.87
N ALA A 65 -3.47 16.44 -12.97
CA ALA A 65 -3.32 17.81 -12.47
C ALA A 65 -3.08 17.86 -10.94
N GLN A 66 -3.71 16.97 -10.16
CA GLN A 66 -3.45 16.86 -8.72
C GLN A 66 -2.00 16.44 -8.44
N ILE A 67 -1.49 15.42 -9.16
CA ILE A 67 -0.12 14.94 -9.00
C ILE A 67 0.86 16.05 -9.41
N ASP A 68 0.66 16.69 -10.56
CA ASP A 68 1.53 17.74 -11.05
C ASP A 68 1.58 18.94 -10.07
N ALA A 69 0.43 19.35 -9.55
CA ALA A 69 0.35 20.47 -8.60
C ALA A 69 1.13 20.20 -7.30
N VAL A 70 1.10 18.95 -6.81
CA VAL A 70 1.83 18.55 -5.60
C VAL A 70 3.34 18.53 -5.87
N PHE A 71 3.77 17.90 -6.96
CA PHE A 71 5.19 17.78 -7.28
C PHE A 71 5.86 19.11 -7.65
N ASP A 72 5.09 20.06 -8.21
CA ASP A 72 5.58 21.38 -8.61
C ASP A 72 5.87 22.31 -7.40
N ASP A 73 5.15 22.13 -6.28
CA ASP A 73 5.26 23.01 -5.10
C ASP A 73 5.91 22.32 -3.91
N ILE A 74 5.25 21.30 -3.34
CA ILE A 74 5.75 20.56 -2.17
C ILE A 74 6.09 19.13 -2.63
N ARG A 75 7.31 18.95 -3.16
CA ARG A 75 7.72 17.65 -3.70
C ARG A 75 7.69 16.56 -2.63
N PRO A 76 6.89 15.49 -2.79
CA PRO A 76 6.81 14.41 -1.82
C PRO A 76 8.11 13.60 -1.75
N SER A 77 8.49 13.16 -0.55
CA SER A 77 9.63 12.28 -0.29
C SER A 77 9.29 10.81 -0.49
N ALA A 78 8.00 10.46 -0.47
CA ALA A 78 7.48 9.13 -0.78
C ALA A 78 6.06 9.25 -1.35
N VAL A 79 5.65 8.22 -2.07
CA VAL A 79 4.30 8.10 -2.66
C VAL A 79 3.68 6.79 -2.20
N LYS A 80 2.44 6.84 -1.70
CA LYS A 80 1.64 5.64 -1.46
C LYS A 80 0.52 5.59 -2.48
N ILE A 81 0.37 4.47 -3.17
CA ILE A 81 -0.73 4.21 -4.10
C ILE A 81 -1.66 3.17 -3.46
N GLY A 82 -2.94 3.50 -3.34
CA GLY A 82 -3.97 2.60 -2.84
C GLY A 82 -4.92 2.15 -3.94
N MET A 83 -6.24 2.21 -3.66
CA MET A 83 -7.25 1.79 -4.63
C MET A 83 -7.26 2.68 -5.87
N VAL A 84 -6.99 2.07 -7.03
CA VAL A 84 -7.14 2.65 -8.36
C VAL A 84 -7.92 1.66 -9.21
N SER A 85 -9.10 2.04 -9.70
CA SER A 85 -10.06 1.11 -10.33
C SER A 85 -10.11 1.17 -11.85
N SER A 86 -9.46 2.15 -12.50
CA SER A 86 -9.51 2.40 -13.94
C SER A 86 -8.13 2.28 -14.57
N ALA A 87 -8.03 1.54 -15.68
CA ALA A 87 -6.80 1.43 -16.47
C ALA A 87 -6.28 2.81 -16.91
N GLU A 88 -7.16 3.70 -17.35
CA GLU A 88 -6.81 5.05 -17.79
C GLU A 88 -6.19 5.89 -16.66
N ILE A 89 -6.73 5.77 -15.44
CA ILE A 89 -6.18 6.47 -14.27
C ILE A 89 -4.81 5.88 -13.90
N ILE A 90 -4.66 4.55 -13.97
CA ILE A 90 -3.37 3.87 -13.71
C ILE A 90 -2.29 4.34 -14.69
N GLU A 91 -2.62 4.40 -15.99
CA GLU A 91 -1.69 4.89 -17.02
C GLU A 91 -1.23 6.32 -16.73
N VAL A 92 -2.18 7.21 -16.41
CA VAL A 92 -1.87 8.61 -16.08
C VAL A 92 -1.01 8.73 -14.82
N ILE A 93 -1.31 7.98 -13.75
CA ILE A 93 -0.49 7.96 -12.54
C ILE A 93 0.94 7.55 -12.87
N ALA A 94 1.11 6.44 -13.64
CA ALA A 94 2.43 5.95 -14.02
C ALA A 94 3.21 6.98 -14.85
N ASP A 95 2.54 7.63 -15.82
CA ASP A 95 3.16 8.68 -16.64
C ASP A 95 3.63 9.88 -15.79
N ARG A 96 2.81 10.33 -14.85
CA ARG A 96 3.17 11.47 -14.00
C ARG A 96 4.30 11.11 -13.03
N LEU A 97 4.22 9.96 -12.35
CA LEU A 97 5.28 9.53 -11.44
C LEU A 97 6.62 9.33 -12.15
N SER A 98 6.61 8.79 -13.37
CA SER A 98 7.80 8.67 -14.19
C SER A 98 8.35 10.04 -14.62
N ALA A 99 7.48 10.95 -15.08
CA ALA A 99 7.89 12.30 -15.52
C ALA A 99 8.51 13.13 -14.37
N TRP A 100 8.02 12.94 -13.17
CA TRP A 100 8.54 13.62 -11.97
C TRP A 100 9.71 12.89 -11.29
N ASP A 101 10.16 11.74 -11.82
CA ASP A 101 11.17 10.88 -11.17
C ASP A 101 10.83 10.64 -9.69
N ALA A 102 9.60 10.18 -9.45
CA ALA A 102 9.09 9.94 -8.10
C ALA A 102 9.84 8.79 -7.42
N GLN A 103 10.18 8.97 -6.15
CA GLN A 103 10.94 8.01 -5.37
C GLN A 103 10.10 7.41 -4.24
N ASN A 104 10.54 6.28 -3.67
CA ASN A 104 9.92 5.64 -2.51
C ASN A 104 8.42 5.35 -2.73
N ILE A 105 8.11 4.68 -3.85
CA ILE A 105 6.73 4.38 -4.24
C ILE A 105 6.29 3.07 -3.59
N VAL A 106 5.26 3.13 -2.74
CA VAL A 106 4.60 1.97 -2.11
C VAL A 106 3.26 1.74 -2.77
N VAL A 107 3.07 0.58 -3.41
CA VAL A 107 1.81 0.22 -4.08
C VAL A 107 1.09 -0.86 -3.29
N ASP A 108 -0.08 -0.53 -2.74
CA ASP A 108 -1.00 -1.51 -2.16
C ASP A 108 -1.99 -1.97 -3.26
N PRO A 109 -1.84 -3.18 -3.81
CA PRO A 109 -2.59 -3.62 -4.97
C PRO A 109 -4.00 -4.07 -4.56
N VAL A 110 -4.86 -3.13 -4.22
CA VAL A 110 -6.24 -3.41 -3.78
C VAL A 110 -7.05 -3.97 -4.94
N MET A 111 -7.00 -5.30 -5.13
CA MET A 111 -7.65 -6.01 -6.25
C MET A 111 -8.92 -6.72 -5.83
N VAL A 112 -9.03 -7.13 -4.57
CA VAL A 112 -10.11 -7.96 -4.06
C VAL A 112 -10.65 -7.36 -2.76
N ALA A 113 -11.98 -7.23 -2.66
CA ALA A 113 -12.64 -6.84 -1.42
C ALA A 113 -12.41 -7.88 -0.32
N THR A 114 -12.50 -7.46 0.95
CA THR A 114 -12.59 -8.37 2.10
C THR A 114 -13.74 -9.38 1.96
N SER A 115 -14.78 -9.03 1.17
CA SER A 115 -15.92 -9.90 0.82
C SER A 115 -15.62 -10.91 -0.30
N GLY A 116 -14.42 -10.89 -0.92
CA GLY A 116 -14.04 -11.73 -2.05
C GLY A 116 -14.48 -11.20 -3.43
N ALA A 117 -15.18 -10.07 -3.50
CA ALA A 117 -15.54 -9.46 -4.78
C ALA A 117 -14.30 -8.79 -5.42
N ARG A 118 -14.10 -8.98 -6.73
CA ARG A 118 -13.07 -8.25 -7.49
C ARG A 118 -13.43 -6.77 -7.54
N PHE A 119 -12.51 -5.91 -7.07
CA PHE A 119 -12.64 -4.45 -7.16
C PHE A 119 -12.12 -3.89 -8.47
N ILE A 120 -11.23 -4.61 -9.14
CA ILE A 120 -10.50 -4.13 -10.31
C ILE A 120 -10.90 -4.95 -11.54
N ALA A 121 -11.15 -4.27 -12.64
CA ALA A 121 -11.37 -4.90 -13.95
C ALA A 121 -10.05 -5.49 -14.47
N GLU A 122 -10.14 -6.42 -15.42
CA GLU A 122 -8.96 -7.15 -15.94
C GLU A 122 -7.95 -6.22 -16.62
N ASP A 123 -8.42 -5.26 -17.40
CA ASP A 123 -7.62 -4.24 -18.07
C ASP A 123 -6.87 -3.34 -17.07
N ALA A 124 -7.54 -2.98 -15.97
CA ALA A 124 -6.92 -2.19 -14.90
C ALA A 124 -5.89 -3.02 -14.10
N ALA A 125 -6.12 -4.31 -13.89
CA ALA A 125 -5.13 -5.20 -13.28
C ALA A 125 -3.89 -5.37 -14.17
N GLU A 126 -4.08 -5.48 -15.50
CA GLU A 126 -2.99 -5.49 -16.47
C GLU A 126 -2.21 -4.17 -16.45
N ALA A 127 -2.89 -3.03 -16.49
CA ALA A 127 -2.26 -1.72 -16.41
C ALA A 127 -1.46 -1.56 -15.11
N LEU A 128 -2.01 -1.99 -13.96
CA LEU A 128 -1.34 -1.94 -12.66
C LEU A 128 0.00 -2.69 -12.68
N THR A 129 -0.02 -3.93 -13.17
CA THR A 129 1.17 -4.81 -13.21
C THR A 129 2.21 -4.34 -14.23
N ARG A 130 1.76 -3.81 -15.37
CA ARG A 130 2.64 -3.38 -16.45
C ARG A 130 3.22 -1.98 -16.24
N ARG A 131 2.47 -1.07 -15.61
CA ARG A 131 2.83 0.35 -15.56
C ARG A 131 3.26 0.84 -14.18
N LEU A 132 2.59 0.41 -13.10
CA LEU A 132 2.88 0.90 -11.76
C LEU A 132 3.85 0.01 -10.99
N PHE A 133 3.76 -1.31 -11.10
CA PHE A 133 4.67 -2.20 -10.36
C PHE A 133 6.14 -1.99 -10.71
N PRO A 134 6.53 -1.78 -11.99
CA PRO A 134 7.94 -1.49 -12.32
C PRO A 134 8.48 -0.17 -11.74
N LEU A 135 7.61 0.75 -11.33
CA LEU A 135 8.00 2.00 -10.68
C LEU A 135 8.05 1.87 -9.15
N ALA A 136 7.47 0.80 -8.60
CA ALA A 136 7.34 0.64 -7.16
C ALA A 136 8.70 0.32 -6.50
N THR A 137 8.94 0.91 -5.34
CA THR A 137 9.95 0.44 -4.39
C THR A 137 9.50 -0.88 -3.77
N VAL A 138 8.20 -0.96 -3.40
CA VAL A 138 7.59 -2.16 -2.86
C VAL A 138 6.11 -2.25 -3.21
N ILE A 139 5.66 -3.46 -3.55
CA ILE A 139 4.25 -3.82 -3.62
C ILE A 139 3.85 -4.59 -2.36
N THR A 140 2.61 -4.41 -1.86
CA THR A 140 2.16 -4.99 -0.59
C THR A 140 0.92 -5.89 -0.73
N PRO A 141 0.93 -6.92 -1.60
CA PRO A 141 -0.21 -7.80 -1.77
C PRO A 141 -0.51 -8.63 -0.52
N ASN A 142 -1.78 -8.86 -0.23
CA ASN A 142 -2.20 -9.94 0.67
C ASN A 142 -2.15 -11.30 -0.05
N ILE A 143 -2.38 -12.41 0.69
CA ILE A 143 -2.33 -13.76 0.11
C ILE A 143 -3.30 -13.93 -1.08
N PRO A 144 -4.60 -13.55 -0.99
CA PRO A 144 -5.51 -13.62 -2.14
C PRO A 144 -5.04 -12.80 -3.36
N GLU A 145 -4.47 -11.63 -3.12
CA GLU A 145 -3.91 -10.78 -4.18
C GLU A 145 -2.66 -11.40 -4.82
N ALA A 146 -1.76 -11.96 -3.99
CA ALA A 146 -0.57 -12.68 -4.49
C ALA A 146 -0.95 -13.90 -5.33
N MET A 147 -1.95 -14.68 -4.88
CA MET A 147 -2.49 -15.81 -5.64
C MET A 147 -3.07 -15.37 -6.99
N ALA A 148 -3.84 -14.28 -7.02
CA ALA A 148 -4.43 -13.73 -8.23
C ALA A 148 -3.37 -13.20 -9.22
N LEU A 149 -2.29 -12.58 -8.70
CA LEU A 149 -1.20 -12.03 -9.51
C LEU A 149 -0.32 -13.12 -10.15
N LEU A 150 -0.20 -14.30 -9.50
CA LEU A 150 0.73 -15.34 -9.90
C LEU A 150 0.03 -16.58 -10.52
N ASP A 151 -1.28 -16.72 -10.36
CA ASP A 151 -2.00 -17.96 -10.58
C ASP A 151 -1.33 -19.14 -9.83
N TYR A 152 -1.02 -18.89 -8.53
CA TYR A 152 -0.21 -19.76 -7.69
C TYR A 152 -0.85 -19.90 -6.31
N GLU A 153 -1.04 -21.14 -5.81
CA GLU A 153 -1.65 -21.40 -4.52
C GLU A 153 -0.70 -21.10 -3.36
N VAL A 154 -1.20 -20.37 -2.36
CA VAL A 154 -0.45 -20.00 -1.15
C VAL A 154 -1.20 -20.51 0.08
N ASP A 155 -0.72 -21.63 0.62
CA ASP A 155 -1.33 -22.38 1.73
C ASP A 155 -0.43 -22.56 2.95
N SER A 156 0.83 -22.14 2.86
CA SER A 156 1.86 -22.33 3.88
C SER A 156 2.89 -21.19 3.88
N GLU A 157 3.69 -21.07 4.95
CA GLU A 157 4.80 -20.11 4.98
C GLU A 157 5.78 -20.31 3.80
N ARG A 158 6.04 -21.57 3.43
CA ARG A 158 6.92 -21.87 2.30
C ARG A 158 6.36 -21.35 0.98
N THR A 159 5.08 -21.57 0.72
CA THR A 159 4.43 -21.09 -0.51
C THR A 159 4.25 -19.59 -0.49
N GLN A 160 4.05 -18.96 0.69
CA GLN A 160 4.02 -17.51 0.86
C GLN A 160 5.39 -16.88 0.54
N GLN A 161 6.49 -17.48 1.03
CA GLN A 161 7.84 -17.02 0.69
C GLN A 161 8.13 -17.17 -0.80
N ASN A 162 7.77 -18.31 -1.39
CA ASN A 162 7.92 -18.52 -2.82
C ASN A 162 7.11 -17.48 -3.63
N ALA A 163 5.88 -17.16 -3.22
CA ALA A 163 5.08 -16.16 -3.87
C ALA A 163 5.74 -14.76 -3.82
N ALA A 164 6.29 -14.36 -2.67
CA ALA A 164 7.03 -13.10 -2.55
C ALA A 164 8.23 -13.05 -3.51
N MET A 165 9.03 -14.12 -3.57
CA MET A 165 10.18 -14.21 -4.48
C MET A 165 9.76 -14.18 -5.96
N LEU A 166 8.68 -14.87 -6.33
CA LEU A 166 8.14 -14.90 -7.69
C LEU A 166 7.62 -13.52 -8.13
N LEU A 167 6.90 -12.81 -7.24
CA LEU A 167 6.44 -11.45 -7.50
C LEU A 167 7.63 -10.50 -7.72
N THR A 168 8.64 -10.57 -6.84
CA THR A 168 9.84 -9.74 -6.95
C THR A 168 10.59 -9.98 -8.26
N ARG A 169 10.76 -11.23 -8.68
CA ARG A 169 11.38 -11.55 -9.98
C ARG A 169 10.54 -11.08 -11.16
N ARG A 170 9.21 -11.25 -11.07
CA ARG A 170 8.29 -10.93 -12.16
C ARG A 170 8.19 -9.43 -12.42
N PHE A 171 8.20 -8.62 -11.37
CA PHE A 171 7.93 -7.17 -11.46
C PHE A 171 9.16 -6.30 -11.25
N GLY A 172 10.30 -6.86 -10.82
CA GLY A 172 11.55 -6.13 -10.62
C GLY A 172 11.59 -5.22 -9.40
N CYS A 173 10.57 -5.25 -8.55
CA CYS A 173 10.47 -4.47 -7.31
C CYS A 173 10.39 -5.37 -6.09
N ALA A 174 10.57 -4.83 -4.88
CA ALA A 174 10.36 -5.60 -3.67
C ALA A 174 8.88 -5.96 -3.49
N SER A 175 8.60 -7.11 -2.85
CA SER A 175 7.24 -7.62 -2.63
C SER A 175 7.04 -8.04 -1.19
N LEU A 176 6.10 -7.38 -0.48
CA LEU A 176 5.68 -7.74 0.87
C LEU A 176 4.38 -8.54 0.80
N VAL A 177 4.45 -9.86 0.92
CA VAL A 177 3.24 -10.70 0.97
C VAL A 177 2.72 -10.78 2.40
N LYS A 178 1.52 -10.19 2.62
CA LYS A 178 0.87 -10.07 3.93
C LYS A 178 0.17 -11.36 4.33
N GLY A 179 0.54 -11.94 5.48
CA GLY A 179 0.06 -13.25 5.96
C GLY A 179 -1.20 -13.23 6.82
N GLY A 180 -1.86 -12.08 7.00
CA GLY A 180 -3.02 -11.94 7.89
C GLY A 180 -4.27 -12.78 7.55
N HIS A 181 -4.22 -13.62 6.52
CA HIS A 181 -5.27 -14.56 6.11
C HIS A 181 -5.09 -15.96 6.70
N PHE A 182 -3.94 -16.30 7.28
CA PHE A 182 -3.76 -17.54 8.03
C PHE A 182 -4.44 -17.48 9.40
N VAL A 183 -4.96 -18.62 9.88
CA VAL A 183 -5.85 -18.67 11.06
C VAL A 183 -5.16 -18.25 12.35
N ASN A 184 -3.87 -18.54 12.53
CA ASN A 184 -3.20 -18.40 13.82
C ASN A 184 -2.14 -17.30 13.90
N GLU A 185 -1.63 -16.80 12.78
CA GLU A 185 -0.51 -15.86 12.74
C GLU A 185 -0.70 -14.78 11.67
N ALA A 186 -0.08 -13.62 11.90
CA ALA A 186 -0.04 -12.50 10.95
C ALA A 186 1.40 -12.27 10.46
N ASN A 187 2.06 -13.35 10.03
CA ASN A 187 3.44 -13.30 9.54
C ASN A 187 3.48 -12.79 8.11
N ASP A 188 4.25 -11.74 7.87
CA ASP A 188 4.48 -11.20 6.53
C ASP A 188 5.89 -11.54 6.07
N VAL A 189 6.09 -11.71 4.77
CA VAL A 189 7.40 -11.94 4.18
C VAL A 189 7.67 -10.88 3.11
N LEU A 190 8.80 -10.20 3.27
CA LEU A 190 9.37 -9.30 2.28
C LEU A 190 10.37 -10.07 1.44
N ALA A 191 10.29 -9.94 0.12
CA ALA A 191 11.33 -10.34 -0.80
C ALA A 191 11.87 -9.07 -1.50
N GLU A 192 13.19 -8.89 -1.47
CA GLU A 192 13.88 -7.77 -2.13
C GLU A 192 14.70 -8.30 -3.30
N PRO A 193 14.80 -7.55 -4.42
CA PRO A 193 15.67 -7.94 -5.53
C PRO A 193 17.10 -8.20 -5.04
N ALA A 194 17.72 -9.27 -5.54
CA ALA A 194 19.14 -9.50 -5.28
C ALA A 194 19.97 -8.33 -5.81
N PRO A 195 21.12 -8.03 -5.20
CA PRO A 195 22.06 -7.04 -5.73
C PRO A 195 22.38 -7.30 -7.21
N LEU A 196 22.70 -6.25 -7.95
CA LEU A 196 23.11 -6.34 -9.34
C LEU A 196 24.64 -6.46 -9.42
N ASP A 197 25.14 -7.19 -10.43
CA ASP A 197 26.53 -7.13 -10.84
C ASP A 197 26.83 -5.86 -11.66
N ASP A 198 28.08 -5.67 -12.05
CA ASP A 198 28.52 -4.52 -12.84
C ASP A 198 27.86 -4.48 -14.25
N GLU A 199 27.28 -5.59 -14.71
CA GLU A 199 26.59 -5.74 -15.99
C GLU A 199 25.07 -5.55 -15.85
N GLY A 200 24.56 -5.35 -14.61
CA GLY A 200 23.14 -5.15 -14.30
C GLY A 200 22.33 -6.43 -14.14
N ASN A 201 22.97 -7.60 -13.99
CA ASN A 201 22.27 -8.87 -13.72
C ASN A 201 22.13 -9.10 -12.21
N HIS A 202 21.04 -9.70 -11.80
CA HIS A 202 20.84 -10.06 -10.38
C HIS A 202 21.82 -11.17 -9.94
N LEU A 203 22.50 -10.94 -8.81
CA LEU A 203 23.43 -11.88 -8.17
C LEU A 203 22.66 -12.93 -7.33
N GLY A 204 21.81 -13.72 -7.98
CA GLY A 204 21.10 -14.83 -7.34
C GLY A 204 19.61 -14.58 -7.10
N ASP A 205 19.07 -15.25 -6.08
CA ASP A 205 17.66 -15.19 -5.73
C ASP A 205 17.33 -13.94 -4.90
N PRO A 206 16.07 -13.45 -4.94
CA PRO A 206 15.61 -12.40 -4.04
C PRO A 206 15.89 -12.74 -2.57
N LEU A 207 16.33 -11.74 -1.81
CA LEU A 207 16.57 -11.86 -0.38
C LEU A 207 15.24 -11.80 0.37
N THR A 208 15.03 -12.69 1.34
CA THR A 208 13.75 -12.74 2.08
C THR A 208 13.92 -12.42 3.55
N THR A 209 13.03 -11.59 4.08
CA THR A 209 12.94 -11.22 5.50
C THR A 209 11.54 -11.47 6.03
N TRP A 210 11.43 -12.19 7.15
CA TRP A 210 10.16 -12.48 7.80
C TRP A 210 9.88 -11.51 8.94
N PHE A 211 8.63 -10.99 8.98
CA PHE A 211 8.10 -10.17 10.07
C PHE A 211 7.04 -10.97 10.81
N ARG A 212 7.42 -11.54 11.95
CA ARG A 212 6.58 -12.45 12.73
C ARG A 212 5.81 -11.71 13.80
N HIS A 213 4.49 -11.77 13.72
CA HIS A 213 3.59 -11.13 14.68
C HIS A 213 2.43 -12.05 15.04
N LYS A 214 2.04 -12.01 16.31
CA LYS A 214 0.80 -12.67 16.74
C LYS A 214 -0.40 -11.94 16.13
N ARG A 215 -1.39 -12.71 15.70
CA ARG A 215 -2.67 -12.16 15.25
C ARG A 215 -3.36 -11.44 16.40
N ILE A 216 -3.87 -10.24 16.14
CA ILE A 216 -4.75 -9.53 17.05
C ILE A 216 -6.18 -9.89 16.67
N GLU A 217 -6.90 -10.51 17.60
CA GLU A 217 -8.32 -10.80 17.41
C GLU A 217 -9.13 -9.52 17.59
N THR A 218 -9.63 -8.98 16.49
CA THR A 218 -10.45 -7.77 16.48
C THR A 218 -11.37 -7.77 15.27
N GLY A 219 -12.57 -7.19 15.44
CA GLY A 219 -13.48 -6.87 14.33
C GLY A 219 -13.10 -5.59 13.58
N ASN A 220 -12.13 -4.83 14.08
CA ASN A 220 -11.77 -3.51 13.57
C ASN A 220 -10.63 -3.63 12.55
N THR A 221 -10.92 -4.20 11.38
CA THR A 221 -9.91 -4.48 10.34
C THR A 221 -10.03 -3.56 9.11
N HIS A 222 -11.00 -2.63 9.11
CA HIS A 222 -11.18 -1.70 8.01
C HIS A 222 -10.01 -0.72 7.90
N GLY A 223 -9.37 -0.69 6.74
CA GLY A 223 -8.23 0.19 6.46
C GLY A 223 -6.86 -0.33 6.93
N THR A 224 -6.74 -1.59 7.37
CA THR A 224 -5.44 -2.17 7.80
C THR A 224 -4.39 -2.13 6.69
N GLY A 225 -4.75 -2.48 5.44
CA GLY A 225 -3.85 -2.41 4.28
C GLY A 225 -3.39 -0.99 4.00
N CYS A 226 -4.32 -0.04 3.91
CA CYS A 226 -4.01 1.38 3.73
C CYS A 226 -3.10 1.92 4.83
N THR A 227 -3.39 1.57 6.10
CA THR A 227 -2.58 2.00 7.25
C THR A 227 -1.16 1.44 7.17
N LEU A 228 -0.99 0.15 6.86
CA LEU A 228 0.33 -0.46 6.73
C LEU A 228 1.14 0.16 5.60
N SER A 229 0.57 0.24 4.41
CA SER A 229 1.28 0.79 3.24
C SER A 229 1.64 2.26 3.41
N SER A 230 0.78 3.06 4.05
CA SER A 230 1.08 4.45 4.38
C SER A 230 2.15 4.59 5.47
N ALA A 231 2.15 3.73 6.49
CA ALA A 231 3.19 3.73 7.51
C ALA A 231 4.57 3.35 6.93
N ILE A 232 4.61 2.39 6.00
CA ILE A 232 5.83 2.04 5.25
C ILE A 232 6.31 3.25 4.44
N ALA A 233 5.41 3.91 3.70
CA ALA A 233 5.75 5.12 2.94
C ALA A 233 6.29 6.25 3.84
N CYS A 234 5.73 6.42 5.05
CA CYS A 234 6.22 7.37 6.05
C CYS A 234 7.66 7.06 6.48
N ALA A 235 7.97 5.80 6.76
CA ALA A 235 9.29 5.37 7.18
C ALA A 235 10.34 5.54 6.07
N LEU A 236 9.97 5.21 4.82
CA LEU A 236 10.81 5.47 3.64
C LEU A 236 11.04 6.97 3.42
N ALA A 237 10.01 7.81 3.59
CA ALA A 237 10.14 9.28 3.50
C ALA A 237 11.10 9.85 4.56
N GLN A 238 11.29 9.15 5.67
CA GLN A 238 12.24 9.48 6.74
C GLN A 238 13.64 8.93 6.50
N GLY A 239 13.87 8.20 5.39
CA GLY A 239 15.16 7.65 4.98
C GLY A 239 15.51 6.31 5.64
N MET A 240 14.51 5.55 6.12
CA MET A 240 14.74 4.18 6.61
C MET A 240 14.95 3.22 5.43
N ASP A 241 15.76 2.18 5.64
CA ASP A 241 15.85 1.06 4.72
C ASP A 241 14.52 0.29 4.66
N LEU A 242 14.25 -0.40 3.56
CA LEU A 242 12.94 -0.99 3.30
C LEU A 242 12.53 -2.02 4.37
N ALA A 243 13.43 -2.90 4.81
CA ALA A 243 13.12 -3.87 5.85
C ALA A 243 12.76 -3.21 7.19
N ASP A 244 13.48 -2.15 7.56
CA ASP A 244 13.18 -1.36 8.77
C ASP A 244 11.88 -0.58 8.63
N ALA A 245 11.58 -0.05 7.44
CA ALA A 245 10.34 0.63 7.13
C ALA A 245 9.13 -0.32 7.25
N VAL A 246 9.24 -1.55 6.76
CA VAL A 246 8.21 -2.58 6.92
C VAL A 246 8.01 -2.94 8.40
N ASN A 247 9.10 -3.12 9.15
CA ASN A 247 9.03 -3.43 10.58
C ASN A 247 8.36 -2.30 11.38
N ALA A 248 8.72 -1.05 11.12
CA ALA A 248 8.09 0.13 11.73
C ALA A 248 6.60 0.23 11.38
N GLY A 249 6.24 0.01 10.11
CA GLY A 249 4.84 0.00 9.65
C GLY A 249 4.00 -1.07 10.34
N LYS A 250 4.56 -2.29 10.48
CA LYS A 250 3.88 -3.37 11.23
C LYS A 250 3.72 -3.06 12.71
N ALA A 251 4.73 -2.49 13.35
CA ALA A 251 4.64 -2.10 14.76
C ALA A 251 3.53 -1.05 14.96
N TYR A 252 3.45 -0.05 14.07
CA TYR A 252 2.40 0.96 14.11
C TYR A 252 1.00 0.35 13.91
N LEU A 253 0.81 -0.48 12.88
CA LEU A 253 -0.47 -1.15 12.62
C LEU A 253 -0.87 -2.05 13.79
N THR A 254 0.07 -2.80 14.39
CA THR A 254 -0.20 -3.65 15.56
C THR A 254 -0.74 -2.83 16.73
N GLY A 255 -0.14 -1.69 17.03
CA GLY A 255 -0.64 -0.77 18.06
C GLY A 255 -2.03 -0.21 17.74
N ALA A 256 -2.25 0.18 16.48
CA ALA A 256 -3.55 0.71 16.02
C ALA A 256 -4.68 -0.33 16.09
N LEU A 257 -4.38 -1.61 15.82
CA LEU A 257 -5.32 -2.73 15.96
C LEU A 257 -5.60 -3.04 17.43
N ALA A 258 -4.57 -3.08 18.27
CA ALA A 258 -4.70 -3.40 19.69
C ALA A 258 -5.51 -2.34 20.47
N ALA A 259 -5.36 -1.07 20.08
CA ALA A 259 -6.07 0.04 20.70
C ALA A 259 -7.52 0.21 20.22
N GLY A 260 -7.91 -0.41 19.12
CA GLY A 260 -9.23 -0.50 18.48
C GLY A 260 -10.21 0.65 18.74
N PHE A 261 -11.12 0.85 17.78
CA PHE A 261 -12.35 1.61 18.02
C PHE A 261 -13.54 0.67 17.82
N ASP A 262 -14.49 0.68 18.72
CA ASP A 262 -15.76 -0.02 18.51
C ASP A 262 -16.75 0.95 17.83
N MET A 263 -16.56 1.15 16.52
CA MET A 263 -17.32 2.12 15.72
C MET A 263 -17.99 1.44 14.53
N GLY A 264 -19.25 1.79 14.30
CA GLY A 264 -20.03 1.28 13.18
C GLY A 264 -20.73 -0.05 13.49
N LYS A 265 -21.35 -0.64 12.46
CA LYS A 265 -22.14 -1.89 12.57
C LYS A 265 -21.46 -3.08 11.85
N GLY A 266 -20.38 -2.83 11.12
CA GLY A 266 -19.62 -3.81 10.36
C GLY A 266 -18.16 -3.86 10.81
N SER A 267 -17.24 -4.07 9.86
CA SER A 267 -15.80 -4.01 10.15
C SER A 267 -15.42 -2.59 10.58
N GLY A 268 -15.07 -2.39 11.84
CA GLY A 268 -14.70 -1.10 12.39
C GLY A 268 -13.31 -0.63 11.91
N PRO A 269 -13.01 0.68 12.00
CA PRO A 269 -11.71 1.23 11.64
C PRO A 269 -10.64 0.94 12.69
N VAL A 270 -9.37 0.96 12.28
CA VAL A 270 -8.24 0.95 13.21
C VAL A 270 -8.09 2.29 13.93
N ASN A 271 -7.49 2.29 15.10
CA ASN A 271 -7.23 3.52 15.85
C ASN A 271 -5.90 4.17 15.42
N HIS A 272 -5.95 5.06 14.44
CA HIS A 272 -4.75 5.77 13.97
C HIS A 272 -4.13 6.70 15.03
N MET A 273 -4.86 7.04 16.10
CA MET A 273 -4.42 7.96 17.15
C MET A 273 -3.92 7.24 18.41
N TRP A 274 -3.62 5.96 18.34
CA TRP A 274 -3.29 5.14 19.49
C TRP A 274 -2.02 5.59 20.27
N GLN A 275 -1.20 6.39 19.66
CA GLN A 275 0.03 6.94 20.27
C GLN A 275 -0.18 8.29 20.99
N TYR A 276 -1.40 8.86 20.97
CA TYR A 276 -1.71 10.19 21.53
C TYR A 276 -2.61 10.07 22.75
#